data_8b416070770881a650bbaee997df471e
#
_entry.id   8b416070770881a650bbaee997df471e
#
_cell.length_a   1.000
_cell.length_b   1.000
_cell.length_c   1.000
_cell.angle_alpha   90.00
_cell.angle_beta   90.00
_cell.angle_gamma   90.00
#
_symmetry.space_group_name_H-M   'P 1'
#
loop_
_entity.id
_entity.type
_entity.pdbx_description
1 polymer ?
#
loop_
_entity_poly.entity_id
_entity_poly.type
_entity_poly.pdbx_seq_one_letter_code
_entity_poly.pdbx_strand_id
1 'polypeptide(L)'
;FKEAIIICTSNAGADEIRAQITAGKKLEDFEEQFTNDLIDRNIFKPELINRFDEVVLFRPLTKEELLQVANIIISQVNDELEDRKVKIVLTDQALSKLVDLGYDPRLGARPMRRVISRLV
;
A
#
# COMPACT_ATOMS: atom_id res chain seq x y z
N PHE A 1 -23.10 -15.82 -9.29
CA PHE A 1 -22.57 -14.59 -8.64
C PHE A 1 -23.31 -13.30 -9.05
N LYS A 2 -24.59 -13.37 -9.44
CA LYS A 2 -25.33 -12.19 -9.96
C LYS A 2 -25.46 -11.03 -8.98
N GLU A 3 -25.42 -11.29 -7.67
CA GLU A 3 -25.54 -10.27 -6.61
C GLU A 3 -24.25 -10.12 -5.79
N ALA A 4 -23.13 -10.66 -6.28
CA ALA A 4 -21.85 -10.58 -5.60
C ALA A 4 -20.99 -9.47 -6.19
N ILE A 5 -20.24 -8.77 -5.32
CA ILE A 5 -19.15 -7.89 -5.73
C ILE A 5 -17.86 -8.69 -5.67
N ILE A 6 -17.17 -8.79 -6.79
CA ILE A 6 -15.89 -9.51 -6.90
C ILE A 6 -14.77 -8.50 -7.01
N ILE A 7 -13.82 -8.55 -6.08
CA ILE A 7 -12.65 -7.67 -6.08
C ILE A 7 -11.41 -8.54 -6.26
N CYS A 8 -10.64 -8.25 -7.31
CA CYS A 8 -9.37 -8.90 -7.59
C CYS A 8 -8.23 -7.92 -7.36
N THR A 9 -7.19 -8.34 -6.66
CA THR A 9 -5.99 -7.54 -6.44
C THR A 9 -4.79 -8.15 -7.14
N SER A 10 -3.91 -7.31 -7.67
CA SER A 10 -2.68 -7.71 -8.35
C SER A 10 -1.57 -6.72 -8.07
N ASN A 11 -0.33 -7.17 -8.12
CA ASN A 11 0.87 -6.33 -8.08
C ASN A 11 1.49 -6.13 -9.48
N ALA A 12 0.75 -6.48 -10.53
CA ALA A 12 1.23 -6.33 -11.90
C ALA A 12 1.58 -4.85 -12.20
N GLY A 13 2.76 -4.61 -12.75
CA GLY A 13 3.22 -3.27 -13.11
C GLY A 13 3.51 -2.33 -11.92
N ALA A 14 3.61 -2.83 -10.71
CA ALA A 14 3.86 -2.02 -9.51
C ALA A 14 5.15 -1.19 -9.61
N ASP A 15 6.20 -1.73 -10.21
CA ASP A 15 7.47 -1.02 -10.40
C ASP A 15 7.33 0.14 -11.39
N GLU A 16 6.53 -0.01 -12.42
CA GLU A 16 6.24 1.04 -13.40
C GLU A 16 5.40 2.17 -12.83
N ILE A 17 4.36 1.84 -12.06
CA ILE A 17 3.56 2.84 -11.34
C ILE A 17 4.48 3.65 -10.43
N ARG A 18 5.35 3.00 -9.70
CA ARG A 18 6.28 3.64 -8.79
C ARG A 18 7.25 4.57 -9.52
N ALA A 19 7.80 4.12 -10.64
CA ALA A 19 8.70 4.92 -11.46
C ALA A 19 8.00 6.17 -12.02
N GLN A 20 6.75 6.07 -12.48
CA GLN A 20 5.98 7.20 -12.99
C GLN A 20 5.65 8.22 -11.90
N ILE A 21 5.26 7.77 -10.71
CA ILE A 21 4.99 8.65 -9.57
C ILE A 21 6.28 9.33 -9.10
N THR A 22 7.40 8.62 -9.05
CA THR A 22 8.71 9.19 -8.70
C THR A 22 9.17 10.23 -9.71
N ALA A 23 8.81 10.06 -10.99
CA ALA A 23 9.06 11.05 -12.04
C ALA A 23 8.15 12.30 -11.97
N GLY A 24 7.26 12.36 -10.98
CA GLY A 24 6.36 13.48 -10.75
C GLY A 24 5.06 13.44 -11.54
N LYS A 25 4.75 12.35 -12.22
CA LYS A 25 3.47 12.17 -12.93
C LYS A 25 2.36 11.83 -11.95
N LYS A 26 1.17 12.35 -12.22
CA LYS A 26 -0.04 11.97 -11.48
C LYS A 26 -0.60 10.67 -12.03
N LEU A 27 -1.25 9.90 -11.18
CA LEU A 27 -1.84 8.61 -11.54
C LEU A 27 -2.83 8.76 -12.71
N GLU A 28 -3.67 9.79 -12.66
CA GLU A 28 -4.69 10.07 -13.67
C GLU A 28 -4.08 10.31 -15.07
N ASP A 29 -2.83 10.78 -15.14
CA ASP A 29 -2.16 11.12 -16.39
C ASP A 29 -1.72 9.89 -17.20
N PHE A 30 -1.54 8.74 -16.55
CA PHE A 30 -1.04 7.53 -17.21
C PHE A 30 -1.89 6.26 -16.98
N GLU A 31 -2.98 6.35 -16.25
CA GLU A 31 -3.82 5.21 -15.87
C GLU A 31 -4.33 4.41 -17.07
N GLU A 32 -4.89 5.11 -18.07
CA GLU A 32 -5.42 4.47 -19.28
C GLU A 32 -4.32 3.81 -20.11
N GLN A 33 -3.22 4.52 -20.33
CA GLN A 33 -2.08 3.99 -21.08
C GLN A 33 -1.46 2.79 -20.36
N PHE A 34 -1.34 2.85 -19.05
CA PHE A 34 -0.81 1.76 -18.25
C PHE A 34 -1.66 0.49 -18.36
N THR A 35 -2.98 0.62 -18.31
CA THR A 35 -3.90 -0.51 -18.47
C THR A 35 -3.75 -1.16 -19.85
N ASN A 36 -3.64 -0.33 -20.89
CA ASN A 36 -3.40 -0.81 -22.26
C ASN A 36 -2.04 -1.53 -22.39
N ASP A 37 -1.00 -1.00 -21.75
CA ASP A 37 0.34 -1.61 -21.75
C ASP A 37 0.34 -2.99 -21.07
N LEU A 38 -0.43 -3.17 -20.02
CA LEU A 38 -0.58 -4.48 -19.35
C LEU A 38 -1.24 -5.52 -20.26
N ILE A 39 -2.17 -5.10 -21.10
CA ILE A 39 -2.81 -5.96 -22.10
C ILE A 39 -1.81 -6.29 -23.22
N ASP A 40 -1.13 -5.29 -23.76
CA ASP A 40 -0.18 -5.42 -24.88
C ASP A 40 1.00 -6.31 -24.52
N ARG A 41 1.43 -6.30 -23.27
CA ARG A 41 2.48 -7.18 -22.74
C ARG A 41 2.01 -8.58 -22.35
N ASN A 42 0.74 -8.91 -22.59
CA ASN A 42 0.13 -10.18 -22.19
C ASN A 42 0.19 -10.48 -20.68
N ILE A 43 0.32 -9.47 -19.84
CA ILE A 43 0.24 -9.64 -18.38
C ILE A 43 -1.18 -10.00 -17.99
N PHE A 44 -2.14 -9.35 -18.62
CA PHE A 44 -3.56 -9.71 -18.54
C PHE A 44 -4.12 -9.97 -19.95
N LYS A 45 -4.95 -10.98 -20.05
CA LYS A 45 -5.69 -11.24 -21.30
C LYS A 45 -6.78 -10.17 -21.50
N PRO A 46 -6.97 -9.67 -22.73
CA PRO A 46 -8.03 -8.69 -23.03
C PRO A 46 -9.41 -9.15 -22.57
N GLU A 47 -9.71 -10.45 -22.71
CA GLU A 47 -11.00 -11.04 -22.31
C GLU A 47 -11.24 -10.92 -20.80
N LEU A 48 -10.17 -10.97 -19.99
CA LEU A 48 -10.25 -10.82 -18.54
C LEU A 48 -10.54 -9.36 -18.17
N ILE A 49 -9.76 -8.43 -18.72
CA ILE A 49 -9.91 -7.00 -18.43
C ILE A 49 -11.29 -6.49 -18.85
N ASN A 50 -11.80 -6.93 -20.00
CA ASN A 50 -13.11 -6.52 -20.50
C ASN A 50 -14.29 -7.03 -19.66
N ARG A 51 -14.05 -7.96 -18.75
CA ARG A 51 -15.07 -8.47 -17.81
C ARG A 51 -15.12 -7.70 -16.49
N PHE A 52 -14.13 -6.87 -16.21
CA PHE A 52 -14.16 -5.99 -15.05
C PHE A 52 -14.96 -4.74 -15.38
N ASP A 53 -15.80 -4.31 -14.46
CA ASP A 53 -16.54 -3.06 -14.57
C ASP A 53 -15.58 -1.87 -14.39
N GLU A 54 -14.56 -2.03 -13.57
CA GLU A 54 -13.57 -1.00 -13.28
C GLU A 54 -12.20 -1.59 -12.95
N VAL A 55 -11.16 -0.94 -13.42
CA VAL A 55 -9.76 -1.22 -13.04
C VAL A 55 -9.20 -0.01 -12.32
N VAL A 56 -8.80 -0.20 -11.07
CA VAL A 56 -8.32 0.88 -10.21
C VAL A 56 -6.83 0.71 -9.96
N LEU A 57 -6.05 1.74 -10.21
CA LEU A 57 -4.64 1.80 -9.86
C LEU A 57 -4.45 2.41 -8.48
N PHE A 58 -3.58 1.80 -7.68
CA PHE A 58 -3.19 2.33 -6.39
C PHE A 58 -1.81 2.96 -6.49
N ARG A 59 -1.69 4.21 -6.05
CA ARG A 59 -0.42 4.89 -5.92
C ARG A 59 0.34 4.43 -4.67
N PRO A 60 1.67 4.60 -4.63
CA PRO A 60 2.42 4.43 -3.39
C PRO A 60 1.91 5.36 -2.28
N LEU A 61 2.02 4.92 -1.04
CA LEU A 61 1.66 5.72 0.12
C LEU A 61 2.63 6.89 0.29
N THR A 62 2.10 8.05 0.65
CA THR A 62 2.91 9.21 1.07
C THR A 62 3.46 9.01 2.47
N LYS A 63 4.45 9.82 2.88
CA LYS A 63 5.00 9.76 4.24
C LYS A 63 3.93 10.03 5.31
N GLU A 64 3.03 10.97 5.06
CA GLU A 64 1.91 11.28 5.96
C GLU A 64 0.95 10.10 6.11
N GLU A 65 0.64 9.42 5.02
CA GLU A 65 -0.18 8.21 5.05
C GLU A 65 0.53 7.05 5.77
N LEU A 66 1.84 6.93 5.61
CA LEU A 66 2.65 5.95 6.35
C LEU A 66 2.66 6.23 7.85
N LEU A 67 2.68 7.50 8.26
CA LEU A 67 2.54 7.90 9.67
C LEU A 67 1.18 7.46 10.23
N GLN A 68 0.11 7.61 9.46
CA GLN A 68 -1.23 7.13 9.84
C GLN A 68 -1.26 5.60 9.97
N VAL A 69 -0.66 4.88 9.04
CA VAL A 69 -0.55 3.42 9.11
C VAL A 69 0.24 2.99 10.35
N ALA A 70 1.33 3.67 10.67
CA ALA A 70 2.11 3.38 11.87
C ALA A 70 1.27 3.59 13.14
N ASN A 71 0.49 4.67 13.23
CA ASN A 71 -0.42 4.90 14.34
C ASN A 71 -1.48 3.81 14.49
N ILE A 72 -2.04 3.32 13.39
CA ILE A 72 -2.99 2.21 13.42
C ILE A 72 -2.34 0.96 13.98
N ILE A 73 -1.12 0.63 13.53
CA ILE A 73 -0.38 -0.55 14.01
C ILE A 73 -0.07 -0.43 15.51
N ILE A 74 0.39 0.75 15.96
CA ILE A 74 0.64 1.00 17.40
C ILE A 74 -0.64 0.86 18.22
N SER A 75 -1.77 1.36 17.71
CA SER A 75 -3.06 1.16 18.38
C SER A 75 -3.43 -0.32 18.53
N GLN A 76 -3.24 -1.11 17.48
CA GLN A 76 -3.47 -2.56 17.52
C GLN A 76 -2.56 -3.26 18.54
N VAL A 77 -1.27 -2.88 18.58
CA VAL A 77 -0.33 -3.42 19.58
C VAL A 77 -0.74 -3.03 20.99
N ASN A 78 -1.20 -1.81 21.20
CA ASN A 78 -1.72 -1.36 22.50
C ASN A 78 -2.95 -2.16 22.94
N ASP A 79 -3.85 -2.47 22.01
CA ASP A 79 -5.02 -3.31 22.30
C ASP A 79 -4.60 -4.73 22.75
N GLU A 80 -3.57 -5.29 22.11
CA GLU A 80 -2.99 -6.59 22.51
C GLU A 80 -2.30 -6.54 23.89
N LEU A 81 -1.82 -5.37 24.31
CA LEU A 81 -1.13 -5.16 25.59
C LEU A 81 -2.06 -4.70 26.73
N GLU A 82 -3.33 -4.45 26.43
CA GLU A 82 -4.28 -3.94 27.42
C GLU A 82 -4.38 -4.83 28.66
N ASP A 83 -4.42 -6.13 28.47
CA ASP A 83 -4.45 -7.13 29.57
C ASP A 83 -3.22 -7.05 30.47
N ARG A 84 -2.09 -6.57 29.93
CA ARG A 84 -0.84 -6.40 30.68
C ARG A 84 -0.71 -5.04 31.35
N LYS A 85 -1.71 -4.17 31.17
CA LYS A 85 -1.71 -2.80 31.69
C LYS A 85 -0.51 -1.95 31.23
N VAL A 86 -0.01 -2.23 30.03
CA VAL A 86 1.09 -1.52 29.39
C VAL A 86 0.58 -0.79 28.15
N LYS A 87 0.98 0.46 28.00
CA LYS A 87 0.64 1.26 26.81
C LYS A 87 1.91 1.84 26.21
N ILE A 88 2.02 1.72 24.91
CA ILE A 88 3.10 2.31 24.11
C ILE A 88 2.65 3.68 23.64
N VAL A 89 3.45 4.70 23.94
CA VAL A 89 3.25 6.06 23.45
C VAL A 89 4.54 6.49 22.74
N LEU A 90 4.42 6.89 21.47
CA LEU A 90 5.54 7.36 20.67
C LEU A 90 5.50 8.88 20.55
N THR A 91 6.67 9.50 20.61
CA THR A 91 6.85 10.90 20.22
C THR A 91 6.76 11.01 18.68
N ASP A 92 6.48 12.20 18.17
CA ASP A 92 6.42 12.44 16.72
C ASP A 92 7.75 12.10 16.04
N GLN A 93 8.89 12.37 16.69
CA GLN A 93 10.21 12.01 16.18
C GLN A 93 10.42 10.50 16.12
N ALA A 94 9.99 9.76 17.15
CA ALA A 94 10.09 8.32 17.20
C ALA A 94 9.20 7.68 16.12
N LEU A 95 7.99 8.19 15.93
CA LEU A 95 7.07 7.74 14.90
C LEU A 95 7.63 7.97 13.49
N SER A 96 8.19 9.15 13.24
CA SER A 96 8.84 9.47 11.96
C SER A 96 10.00 8.52 11.66
N LYS A 97 10.83 8.22 12.68
CA LYS A 97 11.95 7.27 12.54
C LYS A 97 11.46 5.85 12.27
N LEU A 98 10.40 5.41 12.93
CA LEU A 98 9.77 4.10 12.66
C LEU A 98 9.29 3.99 11.21
N VAL A 99 8.68 5.05 10.69
CA VAL A 99 8.23 5.10 9.30
C VAL A 99 9.41 4.97 8.35
N ASP A 100 10.50 5.69 8.59
CA ASP A 100 11.70 5.63 7.76
C ASP A 100 12.34 4.23 7.77
N LEU A 101 12.33 3.55 8.91
CA LEU A 101 12.85 2.18 9.06
C LEU A 101 11.91 1.11 8.53
N GLY A 102 10.60 1.34 8.63
CA GLY A 102 9.56 0.39 8.27
C GLY A 102 9.06 0.50 6.83
N TYR A 103 9.55 1.47 6.07
CA TYR A 103 9.19 1.66 4.67
C TYR A 103 10.23 1.05 3.74
N ASP A 104 9.74 0.20 2.84
CA ASP A 104 10.53 -0.31 1.71
C ASP A 104 9.80 0.07 0.42
N PRO A 105 10.45 0.76 -0.52
CA PRO A 105 9.83 1.13 -1.80
C PRO A 105 9.22 -0.05 -2.56
N ARG A 106 9.72 -1.25 -2.36
CA ARG A 106 9.23 -2.48 -3.02
C ARG A 106 8.07 -3.14 -2.27
N LEU A 107 8.06 -3.02 -0.94
CA LEU A 107 7.13 -3.73 -0.06
C LEU A 107 6.09 -2.79 0.59
N GLY A 108 6.27 -1.47 0.43
CA GLY A 108 5.41 -0.47 1.05
C GLY A 108 5.52 -0.46 2.57
N ALA A 109 4.38 -0.46 3.25
CA ALA A 109 4.30 -0.44 4.71
C ALA A 109 4.35 -1.84 5.36
N ARG A 110 4.45 -2.92 4.58
CA ARG A 110 4.44 -4.29 5.11
C ARG A 110 5.53 -4.56 6.15
N PRO A 111 6.78 -4.07 6.00
CA PRO A 111 7.82 -4.28 7.01
C PRO A 111 7.56 -3.54 8.32
N MET A 112 6.72 -2.51 8.33
CA MET A 112 6.49 -1.62 9.48
C MET A 112 6.03 -2.38 10.73
N ARG A 113 5.09 -3.32 10.58
CA ARG A 113 4.63 -4.12 11.72
C ARG A 113 5.78 -4.93 12.35
N ARG A 114 6.66 -5.48 11.50
CA ARG A 114 7.83 -6.23 11.96
C ARG A 114 8.85 -5.33 12.66
N VAL A 115 9.09 -4.14 12.13
CA VAL A 115 9.98 -3.15 12.75
C VAL A 115 9.43 -2.71 14.09
N ILE A 116 8.16 -2.38 14.18
CA ILE A 116 7.48 -2.02 15.43
C ILE A 116 7.60 -3.15 16.45
N SER A 117 7.31 -4.39 16.07
CA SER A 117 7.42 -5.55 16.95
C SER A 117 8.84 -5.83 17.46
N ARG A 118 9.88 -5.39 16.72
CA ARG A 118 11.27 -5.55 17.13
C ARG A 118 11.78 -4.43 18.06
N LEU A 119 11.26 -3.22 17.89
CA LEU A 119 11.70 -2.05 18.63
C LEU A 119 10.89 -1.83 19.91
N VAL A 120 9.80 -2.49 20.01
CA VAL A 120 8.86 -2.43 21.13
C VAL A 120 8.73 -3.80 21.79
#